data_24e987e9c4c8ab4fc6f06f8ace93a259
#
_entry.id   24e987e9c4c8ab4fc6f06f8ace93a259
#
_cell.length_a   1.000
_cell.length_b   1.000
_cell.length_c   1.000
_cell.angle_alpha   90.00
_cell.angle_beta   90.00
_cell.angle_gamma   90.00
#
_symmetry.space_group_name_H-M   'P 1'
#
loop_
_entity.id
_entity.type
_entity.pdbx_description
1 polymer ?
#
loop_
_entity_poly.entity_id
_entity_poly.type
_entity_poly.pdbx_seq_one_letter_code
_entity_poly.pdbx_strand_id
1 'polypeptide(L)'
;LGISYLAVGQWQVAARRPKGLAAIIPWEGLADFYRDASRHGGILNNSGLNYVWNRQIGPNQYGLPGRAARKWGDDTIEGSLPEDQLKALRTTLLEEIRPSRFRDDARMASVNYNVEDIQVPLLSVANLGGILLHLRGNVYGYMHAGSEFKYLRFIVGRHDLPFFYEEEVELQRSFLDAFLKGNDPTGWSRKGEVPPVSLILRKGNVGYNDPVAEKKFARREEMEWPLARTQYTKMFLTSDGGLSWERSENQLVSSVQYPAAGGGPLPSSSIAFTSEPMAAEVEVTGHIVVHLNVATRTDGKGSMPSDIDLFVNIRHITAAGEEVLYTGTTGEAAPVVKGFLRVSMRKTNPDHPRHRAWLPHRDYLSTDALPVIPGEVYGVDVEVWPTNVILQKEERLVLEVGSCDLDGSGLFQHDDPVDR
;
A
#
# COMPACT_ATOMS: atom_id res chain seq x y z
N LEU A 1 10.17 -16.81 -7.97
CA LEU A 1 9.11 -16.18 -8.72
C LEU A 1 7.73 -16.51 -8.13
N GLY A 2 6.89 -15.53 -8.00
CA GLY A 2 5.50 -15.73 -7.54
C GLY A 2 4.83 -14.40 -7.20
N ILE A 3 3.50 -14.44 -7.10
CA ILE A 3 2.64 -13.30 -6.84
C ILE A 3 2.07 -13.36 -5.42
N SER A 4 1.76 -12.20 -4.81
CA SER A 4 1.08 -12.08 -3.54
C SER A 4 1.86 -12.72 -2.38
N TYR A 5 1.24 -13.59 -1.59
CA TYR A 5 1.93 -14.26 -0.47
C TYR A 5 3.13 -15.12 -0.90
N LEU A 6 3.16 -15.61 -2.14
CA LEU A 6 4.35 -16.26 -2.72
C LEU A 6 5.48 -15.25 -2.98
N ALA A 7 5.17 -13.99 -3.23
CA ALA A 7 6.14 -12.90 -3.32
C ALA A 7 6.61 -12.45 -1.93
N VAL A 8 5.72 -12.40 -0.94
CA VAL A 8 6.07 -12.12 0.46
C VAL A 8 7.13 -13.07 0.97
N GLY A 9 6.97 -14.37 0.70
CA GLY A 9 7.96 -15.39 1.07
C GLY A 9 9.33 -15.15 0.42
N GLN A 10 9.39 -14.60 -0.80
CA GLN A 10 10.65 -14.32 -1.49
C GLN A 10 11.47 -13.24 -0.77
N TRP A 11 10.83 -12.15 -0.33
CA TRP A 11 11.49 -11.11 0.45
C TRP A 11 12.12 -11.67 1.73
N GLN A 12 11.35 -12.46 2.49
CA GLN A 12 11.81 -13.08 3.74
C GLN A 12 12.96 -14.08 3.53
N VAL A 13 12.84 -14.92 2.49
CA VAL A 13 13.86 -15.93 2.16
C VAL A 13 15.14 -15.25 1.69
N ALA A 14 15.04 -14.24 0.80
CA ALA A 14 16.21 -13.56 0.26
C ALA A 14 17.00 -12.80 1.34
N ALA A 15 16.32 -12.20 2.33
CA ALA A 15 16.97 -11.55 3.46
C ALA A 15 17.78 -12.52 4.34
N ARG A 16 17.45 -13.81 4.31
CA ARG A 16 18.20 -14.87 5.02
C ARG A 16 19.35 -15.45 4.21
N ARG A 17 19.51 -15.04 2.96
CA ARG A 17 20.62 -15.39 2.07
C ARG A 17 20.91 -16.89 1.98
N PRO A 18 19.92 -17.78 1.70
CA PRO A 18 20.17 -19.21 1.62
C PRO A 18 21.10 -19.51 0.45
N LYS A 19 22.00 -20.49 0.66
CA LYS A 19 22.88 -20.97 -0.41
C LYS A 19 22.07 -21.47 -1.60
N GLY A 20 22.42 -21.02 -2.80
CA GLY A 20 21.78 -21.42 -4.04
C GLY A 20 20.60 -20.56 -4.50
N LEU A 21 20.18 -19.56 -3.70
CA LEU A 21 19.24 -18.56 -4.20
C LEU A 21 19.96 -17.62 -5.17
N ALA A 22 19.54 -17.60 -6.43
CA ALA A 22 20.22 -16.86 -7.49
C ALA A 22 19.54 -15.53 -7.85
N ALA A 23 18.21 -15.45 -7.76
CA ALA A 23 17.43 -14.25 -8.08
C ALA A 23 16.02 -14.35 -7.48
N ILE A 24 15.34 -13.21 -7.34
CA ILE A 24 13.92 -13.15 -6.95
C ILE A 24 13.12 -12.21 -7.86
N ILE A 25 11.84 -12.58 -8.08
CA ILE A 25 10.85 -11.69 -8.70
C ILE A 25 9.64 -11.61 -7.76
N PRO A 26 9.66 -10.74 -6.76
CA PRO A 26 8.52 -10.51 -5.89
C PRO A 26 7.46 -9.67 -6.62
N TRP A 27 6.48 -10.36 -7.20
CA TRP A 27 5.38 -9.76 -7.94
C TRP A 27 4.24 -9.44 -6.97
N GLU A 28 3.95 -8.15 -6.79
CA GLU A 28 2.91 -7.71 -5.85
C GLU A 28 3.01 -8.43 -4.50
N GLY A 29 4.19 -8.31 -3.85
CA GLY A 29 4.45 -8.80 -2.50
C GLY A 29 4.34 -7.68 -1.46
N LEU A 30 5.03 -7.86 -0.36
CA LEU A 30 5.21 -6.84 0.66
C LEU A 30 6.56 -7.06 1.38
N ALA A 31 7.22 -5.98 1.76
CA ALA A 31 8.53 -6.04 2.40
C ALA A 31 8.49 -5.74 3.91
N ASP A 32 7.36 -5.29 4.42
CA ASP A 32 7.12 -5.07 5.86
C ASP A 32 5.69 -5.51 6.21
N PHE A 33 5.56 -6.69 6.82
CA PHE A 33 4.25 -7.26 7.13
C PHE A 33 3.42 -6.37 8.04
N TYR A 34 4.05 -5.66 8.99
CA TYR A 34 3.34 -4.73 9.87
C TYR A 34 2.71 -3.57 9.08
N ARG A 35 3.54 -2.82 8.34
CA ARG A 35 3.12 -1.58 7.69
C ARG A 35 2.34 -1.78 6.39
N ASP A 36 2.58 -2.90 5.69
CA ASP A 36 2.02 -3.12 4.35
C ASP A 36 0.75 -3.98 4.38
N ALA A 37 0.53 -4.77 5.44
CA ALA A 37 -0.55 -5.74 5.47
C ALA A 37 -1.37 -5.73 6.76
N SER A 38 -0.73 -5.82 7.93
CA SER A 38 -1.47 -6.02 9.19
C SER A 38 -1.96 -4.71 9.81
N ARG A 39 -1.16 -3.63 9.74
CA ARG A 39 -1.50 -2.35 10.37
C ARG A 39 -1.06 -1.16 9.52
N HIS A 40 -1.98 -0.61 8.76
CA HIS A 40 -1.72 0.60 7.99
C HIS A 40 -1.69 1.82 8.91
N GLY A 41 -0.51 2.45 9.02
CA GLY A 41 -0.34 3.58 9.92
C GLY A 41 -0.64 3.27 11.41
N GLY A 42 -0.62 1.99 11.82
CA GLY A 42 -1.00 1.53 13.15
C GLY A 42 -2.44 1.01 13.27
N ILE A 43 -3.29 1.21 12.27
CA ILE A 43 -4.69 0.77 12.23
C ILE A 43 -4.77 -0.67 11.69
N LEU A 44 -5.50 -1.55 12.39
CA LEU A 44 -5.60 -2.97 12.02
C LEU A 44 -6.39 -3.14 10.71
N ASN A 45 -5.75 -3.73 9.70
CA ASN A 45 -6.41 -4.22 8.50
C ASN A 45 -6.91 -5.66 8.75
N ASN A 46 -8.19 -5.81 9.03
CA ASN A 46 -8.75 -7.10 9.46
C ASN A 46 -9.46 -7.87 8.35
N SER A 47 -10.24 -7.21 7.50
CA SER A 47 -11.17 -7.92 6.61
C SER A 47 -10.47 -8.59 5.44
N GLY A 48 -9.56 -7.91 4.74
CA GLY A 48 -8.88 -8.44 3.56
C GLY A 48 -7.94 -9.61 3.90
N LEU A 49 -7.15 -9.48 4.96
CA LEU A 49 -6.29 -10.57 5.42
C LEU A 49 -7.10 -11.78 5.86
N ASN A 50 -8.21 -11.56 6.57
CA ASN A 50 -9.10 -12.63 6.99
C ASN A 50 -9.76 -13.34 5.79
N TYR A 51 -10.16 -12.58 4.76
CA TYR A 51 -10.70 -13.16 3.52
C TYR A 51 -9.69 -14.06 2.81
N VAL A 52 -8.46 -13.57 2.59
CA VAL A 52 -7.38 -14.34 1.94
C VAL A 52 -7.04 -15.58 2.75
N TRP A 53 -6.93 -15.43 4.07
CA TRP A 53 -6.62 -16.54 4.96
C TRP A 53 -7.69 -17.62 4.90
N ASN A 54 -8.93 -17.27 5.06
CA ASN A 54 -10.03 -18.22 5.12
C ASN A 54 -10.34 -18.89 3.78
N ARG A 55 -10.06 -18.22 2.66
CA ARG A 55 -10.35 -18.77 1.34
C ARG A 55 -9.19 -19.50 0.67
N GLN A 56 -7.96 -19.07 0.94
CA GLN A 56 -6.79 -19.59 0.23
C GLN A 56 -5.82 -20.34 1.13
N ILE A 57 -5.49 -19.79 2.29
CA ILE A 57 -4.44 -20.34 3.14
C ILE A 57 -5.01 -21.39 4.09
N GLY A 58 -5.98 -21.04 4.90
CA GLY A 58 -6.58 -21.93 5.89
C GLY A 58 -7.11 -23.25 5.30
N PRO A 59 -7.86 -23.24 4.19
CA PRO A 59 -8.28 -24.46 3.53
C PRO A 59 -7.13 -25.36 3.06
N ASN A 60 -5.99 -24.77 2.71
CA ASN A 60 -4.83 -25.51 2.21
C ASN A 60 -3.83 -25.90 3.30
N GLN A 61 -3.98 -25.44 4.53
CA GLN A 61 -3.06 -25.78 5.62
C GLN A 61 -3.08 -27.28 5.96
N TYR A 62 -4.26 -27.85 6.01
CA TYR A 62 -4.48 -29.26 6.36
C TYR A 62 -5.23 -30.01 5.29
N GLY A 63 -5.30 -29.42 4.10
CA GLY A 63 -6.07 -29.89 2.97
C GLY A 63 -7.58 -29.65 3.12
N LEU A 64 -8.24 -29.73 1.97
CA LEU A 64 -9.69 -29.75 1.89
C LEU A 64 -10.09 -31.02 1.14
N PRO A 65 -11.01 -31.82 1.68
CA PRO A 65 -11.65 -32.87 0.92
C PRO A 65 -12.23 -32.31 -0.39
N GLY A 66 -12.14 -33.06 -1.48
CA GLY A 66 -12.70 -32.69 -2.77
C GLY A 66 -11.75 -31.93 -3.71
N ARG A 67 -10.44 -31.95 -3.47
CA ARG A 67 -9.45 -31.45 -4.44
C ARG A 67 -9.53 -32.21 -5.77
N ALA A 68 -9.59 -33.56 -5.72
CA ALA A 68 -9.71 -34.39 -6.89
C ALA A 68 -11.03 -34.11 -7.66
N ALA A 69 -12.13 -33.91 -6.97
CA ALA A 69 -13.42 -33.54 -7.57
C ALA A 69 -13.36 -32.14 -8.25
N ARG A 70 -12.51 -31.23 -7.75
CA ARG A 70 -12.27 -29.90 -8.34
C ARG A 70 -11.15 -29.88 -9.38
N LYS A 71 -10.55 -31.02 -9.67
CA LYS A 71 -9.39 -31.18 -10.57
C LYS A 71 -8.15 -30.34 -10.14
N TRP A 72 -7.96 -30.18 -8.84
CA TRP A 72 -6.80 -29.47 -8.26
C TRP A 72 -5.64 -30.38 -7.87
N GLY A 73 -5.75 -31.67 -8.17
CA GLY A 73 -4.82 -32.71 -7.77
C GLY A 73 -5.46 -33.68 -6.80
N ASP A 74 -4.69 -34.65 -6.35
CA ASP A 74 -5.16 -35.70 -5.44
C ASP A 74 -5.49 -35.11 -4.03
N ASP A 75 -6.42 -35.77 -3.35
CA ASP A 75 -6.72 -35.49 -1.93
C ASP A 75 -5.61 -36.11 -1.06
N THR A 76 -4.50 -35.40 -0.90
CA THR A 76 -3.28 -35.99 -0.34
C THR A 76 -2.89 -35.50 1.05
N ILE A 77 -3.49 -34.42 1.54
CA ILE A 77 -2.99 -33.73 2.73
C ILE A 77 -3.75 -34.13 3.98
N GLU A 78 -5.03 -34.36 3.84
CA GLU A 78 -5.97 -34.55 4.93
C GLU A 78 -5.75 -35.88 5.67
N GLY A 79 -5.27 -36.86 4.94
CA GLY A 79 -5.16 -38.21 5.46
C GLY A 79 -6.52 -38.80 5.83
N SER A 80 -6.58 -39.47 6.97
CA SER A 80 -7.79 -40.12 7.49
C SER A 80 -8.49 -39.35 8.61
N LEU A 81 -8.09 -38.10 8.89
CA LEU A 81 -8.69 -37.31 9.96
C LEU A 81 -10.09 -36.81 9.56
N PRO A 82 -11.06 -36.88 10.46
CA PRO A 82 -12.39 -36.29 10.27
C PRO A 82 -12.31 -34.77 10.04
N GLU A 83 -13.28 -34.22 9.28
CA GLU A 83 -13.28 -32.79 8.89
C GLU A 83 -13.31 -31.85 10.09
N ASP A 84 -14.01 -32.20 11.17
CA ASP A 84 -14.06 -31.43 12.41
C ASP A 84 -12.69 -31.34 13.09
N GLN A 85 -11.92 -32.43 13.07
CA GLN A 85 -10.55 -32.43 13.57
C GLN A 85 -9.62 -31.59 12.70
N LEU A 86 -9.75 -31.67 11.37
CA LEU A 86 -8.99 -30.84 10.45
C LEU A 86 -9.28 -29.34 10.67
N LYS A 87 -10.55 -28.99 10.87
CA LYS A 87 -10.95 -27.61 11.19
C LYS A 87 -10.36 -27.13 12.51
N ALA A 88 -10.32 -27.99 13.53
CA ALA A 88 -9.77 -27.65 14.83
C ALA A 88 -8.24 -27.39 14.82
N LEU A 89 -7.55 -27.93 13.82
CA LEU A 89 -6.10 -27.71 13.64
C LEU A 89 -5.75 -26.41 12.87
N ARG A 90 -6.73 -25.73 12.30
CA ARG A 90 -6.50 -24.48 11.55
C ARG A 90 -6.23 -23.32 12.48
N THR A 91 -5.24 -22.50 12.12
CA THR A 91 -4.99 -21.23 12.78
C THR A 91 -5.80 -20.12 12.12
N THR A 92 -6.06 -19.06 12.85
CA THR A 92 -6.75 -17.86 12.37
C THR A 92 -5.75 -16.69 12.44
N LEU A 93 -5.32 -16.20 11.29
CA LEU A 93 -4.33 -15.12 11.23
C LEU A 93 -4.79 -13.89 12.02
N LEU A 94 -6.08 -13.55 11.93
CA LEU A 94 -6.63 -12.37 12.60
C LEU A 94 -6.50 -12.48 14.14
N GLU A 95 -6.69 -13.67 14.74
CA GLU A 95 -6.51 -13.88 16.17
C GLU A 95 -5.06 -13.69 16.61
N GLU A 96 -4.11 -13.96 15.74
CA GLU A 96 -2.68 -13.74 16.00
C GLU A 96 -2.27 -12.27 15.88
N ILE A 97 -2.79 -11.54 14.88
CA ILE A 97 -2.37 -10.16 14.60
C ILE A 97 -3.16 -9.11 15.39
N ARG A 98 -4.41 -9.39 15.78
CA ARG A 98 -5.24 -8.46 16.55
C ARG A 98 -4.58 -8.01 17.85
N PRO A 99 -4.06 -8.90 18.71
CA PRO A 99 -3.35 -8.50 19.92
C PRO A 99 -1.97 -7.87 19.65
N SER A 100 -1.40 -8.09 18.47
CA SER A 100 -0.07 -7.60 18.10
C SER A 100 -0.17 -6.17 17.57
N ARG A 101 -0.22 -5.19 18.47
CA ARG A 101 -0.43 -3.77 18.16
C ARG A 101 0.83 -3.07 17.69
N PHE A 102 1.99 -3.57 18.05
CA PHE A 102 3.28 -2.94 17.83
C PHE A 102 4.22 -3.86 17.03
N ARG A 103 5.18 -3.25 16.37
CA ARG A 103 6.15 -3.99 15.55
C ARG A 103 7.10 -4.85 16.38
N ASP A 104 7.32 -4.51 17.64
CA ASP A 104 8.10 -5.27 18.62
C ASP A 104 7.30 -6.34 19.38
N ASP A 105 6.00 -6.46 19.18
CA ASP A 105 5.22 -7.59 19.70
C ASP A 105 5.73 -8.91 19.11
N ALA A 106 5.73 -9.97 19.88
CA ALA A 106 6.36 -11.23 19.55
C ALA A 106 5.96 -11.79 18.16
N ARG A 107 4.68 -11.70 17.80
CA ARG A 107 4.20 -12.16 16.50
C ARG A 107 4.76 -11.31 15.35
N MET A 108 4.76 -9.99 15.49
CA MET A 108 5.28 -9.09 14.46
C MET A 108 6.81 -9.19 14.36
N ALA A 109 7.50 -9.23 15.49
CA ALA A 109 8.96 -9.41 15.53
C ALA A 109 9.42 -10.72 14.86
N SER A 110 8.63 -11.80 14.96
CA SER A 110 8.98 -13.10 14.38
C SER A 110 9.01 -13.11 12.85
N VAL A 111 8.32 -12.18 12.20
CA VAL A 111 8.27 -12.04 10.73
C VAL A 111 9.09 -10.88 10.21
N ASN A 112 9.72 -10.10 11.09
CA ASN A 112 10.60 -9.00 10.69
C ASN A 112 11.91 -9.52 10.10
N TYR A 113 12.45 -8.78 9.16
CA TYR A 113 13.76 -9.00 8.55
C TYR A 113 14.30 -7.67 8.03
N ASN A 114 15.63 -7.63 7.82
CA ASN A 114 16.24 -6.46 7.23
C ASN A 114 16.30 -6.61 5.70
N VAL A 115 15.64 -5.75 4.97
CA VAL A 115 15.64 -5.76 3.49
C VAL A 115 17.03 -5.46 2.91
N GLU A 116 17.91 -4.76 3.65
CA GLU A 116 19.28 -4.48 3.24
C GLU A 116 20.15 -5.75 3.13
N ASP A 117 19.75 -6.82 3.82
CA ASP A 117 20.43 -8.12 3.74
C ASP A 117 20.19 -8.85 2.41
N ILE A 118 19.24 -8.39 1.59
CA ILE A 118 18.94 -8.95 0.28
C ILE A 118 20.03 -8.53 -0.70
N GLN A 119 20.82 -9.49 -1.18
CA GLN A 119 21.95 -9.25 -2.08
C GLN A 119 21.77 -9.86 -3.46
N VAL A 120 20.80 -10.76 -3.62
CA VAL A 120 20.52 -11.41 -4.91
C VAL A 120 19.84 -10.43 -5.87
N PRO A 121 20.05 -10.58 -7.19
CA PRO A 121 19.30 -9.82 -8.18
C PRO A 121 17.79 -9.88 -7.94
N LEU A 122 17.12 -8.76 -8.05
CA LEU A 122 15.68 -8.67 -7.82
C LEU A 122 14.95 -7.80 -8.85
N LEU A 123 13.78 -8.27 -9.26
CA LEU A 123 12.79 -7.52 -10.02
C LEU A 123 11.53 -7.36 -9.15
N SER A 124 11.40 -6.20 -8.52
CA SER A 124 10.21 -5.85 -7.72
C SER A 124 9.10 -5.33 -8.63
N VAL A 125 7.92 -5.94 -8.57
CA VAL A 125 6.78 -5.50 -9.39
C VAL A 125 5.68 -4.93 -8.50
N ALA A 126 5.42 -3.63 -8.67
CA ALA A 126 4.53 -2.84 -7.84
C ALA A 126 3.30 -2.38 -8.63
N ASN A 127 2.11 -2.81 -8.23
CA ASN A 127 0.85 -2.42 -8.85
C ASN A 127 0.35 -1.11 -8.25
N LEU A 128 0.14 -0.09 -9.10
CA LEU A 128 -0.37 1.21 -8.66
C LEU A 128 -1.80 1.15 -8.10
N GLY A 129 -2.55 0.10 -8.40
CA GLY A 129 -3.85 -0.20 -7.78
C GLY A 129 -3.76 -1.03 -6.50
N GLY A 130 -2.59 -1.55 -6.14
CA GLY A 130 -2.35 -2.33 -4.93
C GLY A 130 -2.19 -1.47 -3.67
N ILE A 131 -3.02 -0.46 -3.52
CA ILE A 131 -2.92 0.63 -2.52
C ILE A 131 -3.30 0.26 -1.09
N LEU A 132 -3.62 -1.00 -0.85
CA LEU A 132 -4.03 -1.52 0.47
C LEU A 132 -3.22 -2.74 0.92
N LEU A 133 -2.26 -3.21 0.11
CA LEU A 133 -1.52 -4.42 0.44
C LEU A 133 -0.09 -4.44 -0.14
N HIS A 134 0.10 -4.18 -1.43
CA HIS A 134 1.33 -4.58 -2.12
C HIS A 134 2.24 -3.42 -2.55
N LEU A 135 1.65 -2.31 -2.99
CA LEU A 135 2.37 -1.22 -3.63
C LEU A 135 3.53 -0.68 -2.79
N ARG A 136 3.22 -0.29 -1.54
CA ARG A 136 4.19 0.31 -0.63
C ARG A 136 5.37 -0.61 -0.37
N GLY A 137 5.11 -1.87 -0.05
CA GLY A 137 6.14 -2.83 0.32
C GLY A 137 7.08 -3.16 -0.82
N ASN A 138 6.57 -3.30 -2.05
CA ASN A 138 7.40 -3.55 -3.21
C ASN A 138 8.31 -2.36 -3.55
N VAL A 139 7.79 -1.13 -3.45
CA VAL A 139 8.58 0.09 -3.64
C VAL A 139 9.62 0.23 -2.53
N TYR A 140 9.23 0.03 -1.26
CA TYR A 140 10.13 0.06 -0.12
C TYR A 140 11.24 -1.00 -0.21
N GLY A 141 10.89 -2.22 -0.59
CA GLY A 141 11.86 -3.30 -0.78
C GLY A 141 12.89 -2.97 -1.86
N TYR A 142 12.44 -2.46 -3.01
CA TYR A 142 13.34 -1.97 -4.06
C TYR A 142 14.27 -0.86 -3.57
N MET A 143 13.74 0.14 -2.88
CA MET A 143 14.54 1.28 -2.41
C MET A 143 15.67 0.85 -1.48
N HIS A 144 15.41 -0.13 -0.61
CA HIS A 144 16.29 -0.48 0.51
C HIS A 144 17.01 -1.82 0.38
N ALA A 145 16.70 -2.67 -0.59
CA ALA A 145 17.48 -3.90 -0.82
C ALA A 145 18.93 -3.59 -1.14
N GLY A 146 19.84 -4.37 -0.55
CA GLY A 146 21.30 -4.27 -0.77
C GLY A 146 21.77 -4.89 -2.10
N SER A 147 20.85 -5.32 -2.96
CA SER A 147 21.16 -5.93 -4.26
C SER A 147 21.84 -4.94 -5.19
N GLU A 148 22.89 -5.38 -5.88
CA GLU A 148 23.54 -4.61 -6.94
C GLU A 148 22.64 -4.47 -8.18
N PHE A 149 21.96 -5.56 -8.56
CA PHE A 149 21.03 -5.61 -9.68
C PHE A 149 19.61 -5.63 -9.14
N LYS A 150 18.99 -4.46 -9.03
CA LYS A 150 17.61 -4.30 -8.57
C LYS A 150 16.79 -3.44 -9.51
N TYR A 151 15.61 -3.93 -9.80
CA TYR A 151 14.70 -3.32 -10.78
C TYR A 151 13.32 -3.16 -10.16
N LEU A 152 12.65 -2.05 -10.49
CA LEU A 152 11.29 -1.73 -10.08
C LEU A 152 10.41 -1.56 -11.30
N ARG A 153 9.41 -2.41 -11.44
CA ARG A 153 8.40 -2.30 -12.50
C ARG A 153 7.06 -1.92 -11.90
N PHE A 154 6.53 -0.79 -12.33
CA PHE A 154 5.16 -0.42 -12.01
C PHE A 154 4.20 -1.02 -13.03
N ILE A 155 3.07 -1.52 -12.54
CA ILE A 155 1.98 -2.08 -13.34
C ILE A 155 0.65 -1.48 -12.89
N VAL A 156 -0.40 -1.70 -13.66
CA VAL A 156 -1.81 -1.43 -13.36
C VAL A 156 -2.63 -2.66 -13.69
N GLY A 157 -3.87 -2.70 -13.26
CA GLY A 157 -4.80 -3.80 -13.48
C GLY A 157 -5.03 -4.63 -12.22
N ARG A 158 -5.90 -5.62 -12.35
CA ARG A 158 -6.21 -6.53 -11.24
C ARG A 158 -4.97 -7.30 -10.81
N HIS A 159 -4.87 -7.57 -9.52
CA HIS A 159 -3.79 -8.30 -8.89
C HIS A 159 -3.43 -9.65 -9.58
N ASP A 160 -4.42 -10.35 -10.07
CA ASP A 160 -4.28 -11.71 -10.58
C ASP A 160 -4.02 -11.81 -12.10
N LEU A 161 -4.07 -10.71 -12.86
CA LEU A 161 -4.02 -10.76 -14.31
C LEU A 161 -2.68 -10.38 -14.94
N PRO A 162 -2.04 -9.24 -14.64
CA PRO A 162 -0.83 -8.80 -15.33
C PRO A 162 0.33 -9.81 -15.26
N PHE A 163 0.42 -10.57 -14.18
CA PHE A 163 1.44 -11.63 -14.02
C PHE A 163 1.49 -12.61 -15.19
N PHE A 164 0.36 -12.85 -15.86
CA PHE A 164 0.20 -13.81 -16.94
C PHE A 164 0.14 -13.18 -18.34
N TYR A 165 0.23 -11.84 -18.46
CA TYR A 165 0.28 -11.20 -19.77
C TYR A 165 1.56 -11.57 -20.51
N GLU A 166 1.47 -11.77 -21.82
CA GLU A 166 2.57 -12.25 -22.64
C GLU A 166 3.84 -11.40 -22.47
N GLU A 167 3.70 -10.08 -22.49
CA GLU A 167 4.79 -9.14 -22.31
C GLU A 167 5.43 -9.23 -20.91
N GLU A 168 4.63 -9.53 -19.88
CA GLU A 168 5.11 -9.66 -18.52
C GLU A 168 5.74 -11.04 -18.26
N VAL A 169 5.23 -12.09 -18.90
CA VAL A 169 5.83 -13.43 -18.87
C VAL A 169 7.20 -13.40 -19.57
N GLU A 170 7.30 -12.70 -20.70
CA GLU A 170 8.58 -12.54 -21.41
C GLU A 170 9.61 -11.75 -20.58
N LEU A 171 9.17 -10.70 -19.90
CA LEU A 171 10.00 -9.95 -18.97
C LEU A 171 10.55 -10.84 -17.86
N GLN A 172 9.68 -11.62 -17.22
CA GLN A 172 10.04 -12.56 -16.15
C GLN A 172 11.03 -13.61 -16.67
N ARG A 173 10.78 -14.16 -17.86
CA ARG A 173 11.64 -15.14 -18.51
C ARG A 173 13.02 -14.56 -18.80
N SER A 174 13.10 -13.39 -19.42
CA SER A 174 14.37 -12.74 -19.78
C SER A 174 15.23 -12.42 -18.54
N PHE A 175 14.60 -11.95 -17.47
CA PHE A 175 15.28 -11.71 -16.19
C PHE A 175 15.84 -13.02 -15.60
N LEU A 176 15.03 -14.08 -15.54
CA LEU A 176 15.48 -15.37 -15.00
C LEU A 176 16.53 -16.04 -15.89
N ASP A 177 16.42 -15.95 -17.23
CA ASP A 177 17.42 -16.47 -18.14
C ASP A 177 18.79 -15.83 -17.93
N ALA A 178 18.81 -14.51 -17.68
CA ALA A 178 20.04 -13.79 -17.38
C ALA A 178 20.76 -14.32 -16.12
N PHE A 179 20.04 -14.45 -14.99
CA PHE A 179 20.65 -14.77 -13.71
C PHE A 179 20.71 -16.28 -13.39
N LEU A 180 19.90 -17.12 -14.05
CA LEU A 180 19.90 -18.57 -13.82
C LEU A 180 20.66 -19.35 -14.88
N LYS A 181 20.68 -18.86 -16.14
CA LYS A 181 21.27 -19.57 -17.28
C LYS A 181 22.46 -18.82 -17.88
N GLY A 182 22.73 -17.58 -17.46
CA GLY A 182 23.75 -16.74 -18.07
C GLY A 182 23.41 -16.30 -19.50
N ASN A 183 22.15 -16.45 -19.93
CA ASN A 183 21.66 -16.00 -21.22
C ASN A 183 21.01 -14.62 -21.07
N ASP A 184 21.76 -13.57 -21.36
CA ASP A 184 21.36 -12.17 -21.08
C ASP A 184 21.45 -11.28 -22.32
N PRO A 185 20.58 -11.47 -23.31
CA PRO A 185 20.55 -10.55 -24.47
C PRO A 185 20.00 -9.16 -24.08
N THR A 186 19.20 -9.08 -23.04
CA THR A 186 18.58 -7.81 -22.56
C THR A 186 19.55 -6.93 -21.79
N GLY A 187 20.53 -7.52 -21.09
CA GLY A 187 21.52 -6.76 -20.30
C GLY A 187 21.18 -6.65 -18.81
N TRP A 188 20.32 -7.50 -18.26
CA TRP A 188 19.94 -7.49 -16.85
C TRP A 188 21.12 -7.60 -15.88
N SER A 189 22.14 -8.38 -16.24
CA SER A 189 23.34 -8.57 -15.44
C SER A 189 24.47 -7.59 -15.76
N ARG A 190 24.21 -6.60 -16.62
CA ARG A 190 25.16 -5.56 -16.99
C ARG A 190 24.70 -4.21 -16.49
N LYS A 191 25.48 -3.66 -15.57
CA LYS A 191 25.13 -2.42 -14.87
C LYS A 191 24.91 -1.25 -15.84
N GLY A 192 23.75 -0.61 -15.75
CA GLY A 192 23.39 0.56 -16.53
C GLY A 192 22.84 0.27 -17.93
N GLU A 193 22.77 -1.00 -18.38
CA GLU A 193 22.15 -1.33 -19.67
C GLU A 193 20.62 -1.35 -19.59
N VAL A 194 20.05 -1.93 -18.52
CA VAL A 194 18.61 -1.87 -18.28
C VAL A 194 18.33 -0.74 -17.29
N PRO A 195 17.45 0.20 -17.63
CA PRO A 195 16.98 1.22 -16.69
C PRO A 195 16.36 0.56 -15.46
N PRO A 196 16.76 0.96 -14.25
CA PRO A 196 16.32 0.27 -13.03
C PRO A 196 14.85 0.46 -12.69
N VAL A 197 14.17 1.43 -13.28
CA VAL A 197 12.73 1.69 -12.99
C VAL A 197 11.96 1.81 -14.29
N SER A 198 10.86 1.06 -14.37
CA SER A 198 9.90 1.12 -15.47
C SER A 198 8.57 1.60 -14.93
N LEU A 199 8.21 2.85 -15.22
CA LEU A 199 7.07 3.57 -14.67
C LEU A 199 5.90 3.60 -15.64
N ILE A 200 4.69 3.33 -15.17
CA ILE A 200 3.45 3.59 -15.91
C ILE A 200 2.98 5.02 -15.63
N LEU A 201 2.59 5.73 -16.70
CA LEU A 201 2.10 7.09 -16.64
C LEU A 201 0.57 7.09 -16.74
N ARG A 202 -0.11 7.18 -15.59
CA ARG A 202 -1.58 7.20 -15.55
C ARG A 202 -2.10 8.58 -15.96
N LYS A 203 -2.35 8.75 -17.26
CA LYS A 203 -2.85 9.98 -17.87
C LYS A 203 -4.20 9.76 -18.53
N GLY A 204 -5.17 10.62 -18.21
CA GLY A 204 -6.52 10.59 -18.74
C GLY A 204 -7.41 9.53 -18.07
N ASN A 205 -8.70 9.61 -18.37
CA ASN A 205 -9.69 8.68 -17.85
C ASN A 205 -9.91 7.53 -18.84
N VAL A 206 -9.30 6.37 -18.55
CA VAL A 206 -9.47 5.14 -19.35
C VAL A 206 -10.51 4.19 -18.73
N GLY A 207 -11.09 4.58 -17.58
CA GLY A 207 -11.92 3.71 -16.76
C GLY A 207 -11.09 2.75 -15.92
N TYR A 208 -11.75 1.81 -15.27
CA TYR A 208 -11.10 0.80 -14.43
C TYR A 208 -11.60 -0.61 -14.78
N ASN A 209 -10.85 -1.62 -14.37
CA ASN A 209 -11.10 -3.05 -14.60
C ASN A 209 -11.29 -3.38 -16.10
N ASP A 210 -10.58 -2.67 -16.96
CA ASP A 210 -10.53 -2.89 -18.39
C ASP A 210 -9.08 -3.07 -18.87
N PRO A 211 -8.58 -4.30 -18.96
CA PRO A 211 -7.20 -4.58 -19.33
C PRO A 211 -6.80 -4.05 -20.73
N VAL A 212 -7.76 -3.85 -21.62
CA VAL A 212 -7.49 -3.32 -22.96
C VAL A 212 -7.32 -1.79 -22.90
N ALA A 213 -8.18 -1.12 -22.15
CA ALA A 213 -8.11 0.31 -21.97
C ALA A 213 -6.84 0.73 -21.15
N GLU A 214 -6.47 -0.04 -20.16
CA GLU A 214 -5.27 0.21 -19.32
C GLU A 214 -3.95 0.12 -20.09
N LYS A 215 -3.89 -0.66 -21.19
CA LYS A 215 -2.73 -0.68 -22.11
C LYS A 215 -2.47 0.64 -22.82
N LYS A 216 -3.40 1.60 -22.76
CA LYS A 216 -3.20 2.96 -23.30
C LYS A 216 -2.27 3.82 -22.44
N PHE A 217 -2.07 3.45 -21.17
CA PHE A 217 -1.11 4.16 -20.33
C PHE A 217 0.30 3.96 -20.85
N ALA A 218 0.97 5.07 -21.14
CA ALA A 218 2.34 5.05 -21.60
C ALA A 218 3.28 4.51 -20.51
N ARG A 219 4.40 3.93 -20.94
CA ARG A 219 5.47 3.50 -20.05
C ARG A 219 6.67 4.39 -20.25
N ARG A 220 7.38 4.72 -19.17
CA ARG A 220 8.60 5.52 -19.19
C ARG A 220 9.67 4.84 -18.34
N GLU A 221 10.85 4.73 -18.92
CA GLU A 221 12.01 4.20 -18.20
C GLU A 221 12.71 5.32 -17.43
N GLU A 222 13.15 5.01 -16.19
CA GLU A 222 13.76 5.95 -15.27
C GLU A 222 15.01 5.34 -14.63
N MET A 223 15.96 6.20 -14.30
CA MET A 223 17.26 5.77 -13.77
C MET A 223 17.25 5.58 -12.24
N GLU A 224 16.18 5.95 -11.56
CA GLU A 224 16.07 5.88 -10.10
C GLU A 224 14.62 6.01 -9.62
N TRP A 225 14.38 5.61 -8.38
CA TRP A 225 13.19 5.91 -7.61
C TRP A 225 13.56 6.19 -6.14
N PRO A 226 13.05 7.25 -5.49
CA PRO A 226 12.25 8.33 -6.09
C PRO A 226 13.04 9.09 -7.16
N LEU A 227 12.33 9.74 -8.10
CA LEU A 227 12.99 10.51 -9.16
C LEU A 227 13.72 11.72 -8.57
N ALA A 228 15.01 11.91 -8.87
CA ALA A 228 15.79 13.04 -8.34
C ALA A 228 15.21 14.41 -8.76
N ARG A 229 14.53 14.47 -9.93
CA ARG A 229 13.88 15.68 -10.40
C ARG A 229 12.54 16.00 -9.76
N THR A 230 11.98 15.10 -8.91
CA THR A 230 10.72 15.37 -8.19
C THR A 230 10.89 16.58 -7.27
N GLN A 231 10.04 17.57 -7.46
CA GLN A 231 9.97 18.74 -6.60
C GLN A 231 8.83 18.56 -5.59
N TYR A 232 9.19 18.34 -4.34
CA TYR A 232 8.22 18.17 -3.25
C TYR A 232 7.58 19.52 -2.89
N THR A 233 6.55 19.88 -3.63
CA THR A 233 5.84 21.17 -3.51
C THR A 233 4.70 21.05 -2.52
N LYS A 234 4.55 22.05 -1.65
CA LYS A 234 3.46 22.10 -0.67
C LYS A 234 2.19 22.62 -1.31
N MET A 235 1.07 21.98 -0.97
CA MET A 235 -0.27 22.53 -1.13
C MET A 235 -0.87 22.78 0.26
N PHE A 236 -1.62 23.86 0.41
CA PHE A 236 -2.15 24.30 1.69
C PHE A 236 -3.66 24.11 1.73
N LEU A 237 -4.14 23.55 2.85
CA LEU A 237 -5.57 23.39 3.11
C LEU A 237 -6.17 24.73 3.51
N THR A 238 -7.34 25.03 2.98
CA THR A 238 -8.07 26.24 3.31
C THR A 238 -9.38 25.91 4.05
N SER A 239 -9.89 26.83 4.84
CA SER A 239 -11.08 26.62 5.69
C SER A 239 -12.37 26.49 4.92
N ASP A 240 -12.40 26.90 3.67
CA ASP A 240 -13.53 26.78 2.74
C ASP A 240 -13.48 25.48 1.90
N GLY A 241 -12.57 24.55 2.23
CA GLY A 241 -12.43 23.26 1.55
C GLY A 241 -11.56 23.31 0.29
N GLY A 242 -10.71 24.33 0.17
CA GLY A 242 -9.75 24.45 -0.92
C GLY A 242 -8.41 23.77 -0.61
N LEU A 243 -7.68 23.44 -1.69
CA LEU A 243 -6.30 22.95 -1.68
C LEU A 243 -5.47 23.86 -2.60
N SER A 244 -4.68 24.77 -2.01
CA SER A 244 -4.01 25.87 -2.71
C SER A 244 -2.50 25.67 -2.80
N TRP A 245 -1.90 26.10 -3.91
CA TRP A 245 -0.43 26.19 -4.05
C TRP A 245 0.17 27.34 -3.23
N GLU A 246 -0.65 28.34 -2.87
CA GLU A 246 -0.21 29.49 -2.13
C GLU A 246 -0.75 29.47 -0.69
N ARG A 247 0.10 29.85 0.26
CA ARG A 247 -0.33 30.06 1.63
C ARG A 247 -1.03 31.40 1.75
N SER A 248 -2.28 31.40 2.18
CA SER A 248 -2.98 32.65 2.47
C SER A 248 -2.37 33.35 3.71
N GLU A 249 -1.83 34.53 3.54
CA GLU A 249 -1.25 35.31 4.63
C GLU A 249 -2.29 35.84 5.62
N ASN A 250 -3.55 35.93 5.21
CA ASN A 250 -4.65 36.54 5.97
C ASN A 250 -5.62 35.54 6.59
N GLN A 251 -5.34 34.23 6.52
CA GLN A 251 -6.21 33.24 7.16
C GLN A 251 -6.02 33.27 8.68
N LEU A 252 -7.06 33.75 9.38
CA LEU A 252 -7.25 33.45 10.80
C LEU A 252 -7.18 31.91 10.98
N VAL A 253 -6.54 31.46 12.05
CA VAL A 253 -6.54 30.06 12.42
C VAL A 253 -8.00 29.59 12.51
N SER A 254 -8.40 28.78 11.56
CA SER A 254 -9.76 28.23 11.47
C SER A 254 -9.70 26.72 11.51
N SER A 255 -10.75 26.08 11.99
CA SER A 255 -10.87 24.64 12.03
C SER A 255 -12.11 24.21 11.24
N VAL A 256 -11.99 23.10 10.54
CA VAL A 256 -13.10 22.41 9.91
C VAL A 256 -13.42 21.18 10.75
N GLN A 257 -14.70 20.88 10.91
CA GLN A 257 -15.14 19.77 11.76
C GLN A 257 -16.03 18.82 10.96
N TYR A 258 -15.89 17.55 11.22
CA TYR A 258 -16.80 16.54 10.72
C TYR A 258 -17.13 15.50 11.82
N PRO A 259 -18.32 14.87 11.79
CA PRO A 259 -18.65 13.81 12.72
C PRO A 259 -17.72 12.62 12.47
N ALA A 260 -16.95 12.20 13.47
CA ALA A 260 -16.16 10.98 13.36
C ALA A 260 -17.10 9.78 13.52
N ALA A 261 -17.12 8.89 12.53
CA ALA A 261 -17.87 7.65 12.61
C ALA A 261 -17.16 6.70 13.60
N GLY A 262 -17.84 6.35 14.67
CA GLY A 262 -17.44 5.21 15.49
C GLY A 262 -18.02 3.94 14.88
N GLY A 263 -17.23 3.15 14.17
CA GLY A 263 -17.42 1.74 13.82
C GLY A 263 -18.83 1.15 13.62
N GLY A 264 -19.81 1.92 13.16
CA GLY A 264 -21.19 1.52 12.98
C GLY A 264 -21.69 1.72 11.53
N PRO A 265 -22.93 1.31 11.20
CA PRO A 265 -23.49 1.37 9.85
C PRO A 265 -23.86 2.79 9.37
N LEU A 266 -23.34 3.83 10.00
CA LEU A 266 -23.53 5.21 9.54
C LEU A 266 -22.63 5.48 8.33
N PRO A 267 -23.07 6.31 7.37
CA PRO A 267 -22.21 6.69 6.26
C PRO A 267 -20.91 7.30 6.78
N SER A 268 -19.81 6.90 6.15
CA SER A 268 -18.48 7.41 6.46
C SER A 268 -18.51 8.94 6.37
N SER A 269 -18.11 9.61 7.45
CA SER A 269 -18.03 11.05 7.45
C SER A 269 -16.59 11.45 7.16
N SER A 270 -16.42 12.27 6.13
CA SER A 270 -15.14 12.75 5.66
C SER A 270 -15.23 14.24 5.33
N ILE A 271 -14.08 14.85 5.14
CA ILE A 271 -13.94 16.21 4.63
C ILE A 271 -13.03 16.17 3.40
N ALA A 272 -13.41 16.94 2.37
CA ALA A 272 -12.66 17.05 1.14
C ALA A 272 -12.10 18.46 0.94
N PHE A 273 -10.86 18.53 0.41
CA PHE A 273 -10.18 19.74 0.00
C PHE A 273 -9.84 19.64 -1.47
N THR A 274 -10.38 20.56 -2.27
CA THR A 274 -10.28 20.52 -3.73
C THR A 274 -9.35 21.58 -4.25
N SER A 275 -8.42 21.23 -5.13
CA SER A 275 -7.54 22.19 -5.78
C SER A 275 -8.28 23.09 -6.76
N GLU A 276 -7.71 24.27 -7.04
CA GLU A 276 -8.07 24.99 -8.27
C GLU A 276 -7.77 24.10 -9.49
N PRO A 277 -8.41 24.38 -10.64
CA PRO A 277 -8.11 23.70 -11.88
C PRO A 277 -6.61 23.85 -12.22
N MET A 278 -5.98 22.76 -12.68
CA MET A 278 -4.59 22.84 -13.11
C MET A 278 -4.45 23.79 -14.30
N ALA A 279 -3.58 24.78 -14.18
CA ALA A 279 -3.33 25.75 -15.25
C ALA A 279 -2.61 25.12 -16.48
N ALA A 280 -1.88 24.05 -16.23
CA ALA A 280 -1.16 23.24 -17.22
C ALA A 280 -1.14 21.78 -16.76
N GLU A 281 -0.60 20.91 -17.60
CA GLU A 281 -0.36 19.50 -17.22
C GLU A 281 0.60 19.42 -16.03
N VAL A 282 0.23 18.62 -15.02
CA VAL A 282 1.00 18.39 -13.80
C VAL A 282 1.17 16.90 -13.58
N GLU A 283 2.41 16.44 -13.48
CA GLU A 283 2.73 15.06 -13.10
C GLU A 283 2.95 14.99 -11.59
N VAL A 284 2.18 14.16 -10.91
CA VAL A 284 2.35 13.82 -9.50
C VAL A 284 2.96 12.43 -9.43
N THR A 285 4.26 12.34 -9.15
CA THR A 285 5.02 11.09 -9.12
C THR A 285 5.93 11.04 -7.91
N GLY A 286 5.79 9.98 -7.12
CA GLY A 286 6.61 9.77 -5.95
C GLY A 286 5.79 9.52 -4.69
N HIS A 287 6.32 9.97 -3.56
CA HIS A 287 5.72 9.85 -2.23
C HIS A 287 5.00 11.15 -1.87
N ILE A 288 3.91 11.03 -1.13
CA ILE A 288 3.12 12.16 -0.66
C ILE A 288 3.04 12.10 0.87
N VAL A 289 3.11 13.23 1.53
CA VAL A 289 2.85 13.38 2.97
C VAL A 289 1.73 14.38 3.17
N VAL A 290 0.74 14.03 3.96
CA VAL A 290 -0.32 14.94 4.37
C VAL A 290 -0.07 15.37 5.81
N HIS A 291 0.29 16.64 5.99
CA HIS A 291 0.46 17.25 7.31
C HIS A 291 -0.86 17.81 7.81
N LEU A 292 -1.33 17.34 8.96
CA LEU A 292 -2.59 17.76 9.58
C LEU A 292 -2.38 18.18 11.03
N ASN A 293 -3.14 19.19 11.46
CA ASN A 293 -3.34 19.49 12.87
C ASN A 293 -4.73 18.98 13.26
N VAL A 294 -4.81 17.98 14.12
CA VAL A 294 -6.04 17.26 14.45
C VAL A 294 -6.33 17.26 15.93
N ALA A 295 -7.60 17.32 16.29
CA ALA A 295 -8.09 17.18 17.66
C ALA A 295 -9.42 16.44 17.66
N THR A 296 -9.75 15.76 18.76
CA THR A 296 -11.11 15.26 18.98
C THR A 296 -11.90 16.19 19.89
N ARG A 297 -13.21 16.22 19.66
CA ARG A 297 -14.20 16.78 20.58
C ARG A 297 -15.27 15.76 20.84
N THR A 298 -15.80 15.76 22.06
CA THR A 298 -17.01 14.99 22.39
C THR A 298 -18.23 15.88 22.21
N ASP A 299 -19.34 15.27 21.78
CA ASP A 299 -20.66 15.90 21.78
C ASP A 299 -21.35 15.81 23.16
N GLY A 300 -20.67 15.24 24.16
CA GLY A 300 -21.20 14.99 25.50
C GLY A 300 -22.10 13.74 25.59
N LYS A 301 -22.23 12.98 24.52
CA LYS A 301 -23.02 11.75 24.44
C LYS A 301 -22.07 10.58 24.15
N GLY A 302 -21.79 9.78 25.15
CA GLY A 302 -20.95 8.59 25.01
C GLY A 302 -19.61 8.66 25.73
N SER A 303 -18.72 7.68 25.42
CA SER A 303 -17.39 7.62 25.99
C SER A 303 -16.47 8.65 25.33
N MET A 304 -15.50 9.15 26.10
CA MET A 304 -14.45 10.02 25.55
C MET A 304 -13.61 9.25 24.54
N PRO A 305 -13.32 9.82 23.35
CA PRO A 305 -12.43 9.19 22.39
C PRO A 305 -11.03 9.07 22.98
N SER A 306 -10.42 7.89 22.81
CA SER A 306 -9.07 7.58 23.32
C SER A 306 -7.99 7.63 22.24
N ASP A 307 -8.38 7.73 20.97
CA ASP A 307 -7.49 7.83 19.82
C ASP A 307 -8.17 8.52 18.62
N ILE A 308 -7.43 8.74 17.55
CA ILE A 308 -7.91 9.27 16.28
C ILE A 308 -7.34 8.42 15.18
N ASP A 309 -8.19 7.83 14.34
CA ASP A 309 -7.79 7.17 13.11
C ASP A 309 -8.02 8.10 11.93
N LEU A 310 -6.98 8.27 11.12
CA LEU A 310 -6.99 9.11 9.92
C LEU A 310 -6.87 8.23 8.68
N PHE A 311 -7.87 8.37 7.81
CA PHE A 311 -7.93 7.74 6.50
C PHE A 311 -7.86 8.84 5.44
N VAL A 312 -6.94 8.72 4.52
CA VAL A 312 -6.67 9.71 3.48
C VAL A 312 -6.85 9.10 2.11
N ASN A 313 -7.62 9.76 1.24
CA ASN A 313 -7.66 9.50 -0.19
C ASN A 313 -7.10 10.70 -0.96
N ILE A 314 -6.32 10.44 -2.00
CA ILE A 314 -6.03 11.41 -3.06
C ILE A 314 -6.87 11.00 -4.27
N ARG A 315 -7.69 11.94 -4.77
CA ARG A 315 -8.60 11.72 -5.89
C ARG A 315 -8.26 12.63 -7.06
N HIS A 316 -8.58 12.19 -8.26
CA HIS A 316 -8.38 12.91 -9.51
C HIS A 316 -9.74 13.20 -10.14
N ILE A 317 -10.02 14.46 -10.40
CA ILE A 317 -11.27 14.93 -10.99
C ILE A 317 -10.97 15.53 -12.37
N THR A 318 -11.72 15.09 -13.38
CA THR A 318 -11.60 15.60 -14.75
C THR A 318 -12.09 17.05 -14.85
N ALA A 319 -11.79 17.70 -15.97
CA ALA A 319 -12.33 19.04 -16.28
C ALA A 319 -13.88 19.07 -16.35
N ALA A 320 -14.52 17.93 -16.61
CA ALA A 320 -15.98 17.79 -16.60
C ALA A 320 -16.57 17.57 -15.20
N GLY A 321 -15.73 17.44 -14.18
CA GLY A 321 -16.16 17.18 -12.80
C GLY A 321 -16.36 15.70 -12.46
N GLU A 322 -15.95 14.78 -13.32
CA GLU A 322 -16.04 13.34 -13.09
C GLU A 322 -14.79 12.85 -12.36
N GLU A 323 -14.94 11.90 -11.44
CA GLU A 323 -13.80 11.25 -10.82
C GLU A 323 -13.14 10.25 -11.76
N VAL A 324 -11.81 10.32 -11.87
CA VAL A 324 -11.01 9.31 -12.55
C VAL A 324 -10.72 8.18 -11.57
N LEU A 325 -11.28 7.03 -11.87
CA LEU A 325 -11.11 5.82 -11.06
C LEU A 325 -10.11 4.88 -11.72
N TYR A 326 -9.35 4.17 -10.89
CA TYR A 326 -8.34 3.21 -11.30
C TYR A 326 -8.73 1.81 -10.83
N THR A 327 -8.08 0.80 -11.39
CA THR A 327 -8.33 -0.59 -11.02
C THR A 327 -7.66 -0.91 -9.69
N GLY A 328 -8.45 -1.24 -8.70
CA GLY A 328 -7.98 -1.75 -7.42
C GLY A 328 -7.59 -3.23 -7.46
N THR A 329 -7.12 -3.76 -6.33
CA THR A 329 -6.53 -5.09 -6.21
C THR A 329 -7.44 -6.20 -6.73
N THR A 330 -8.74 -6.15 -6.49
CA THR A 330 -9.71 -7.17 -6.93
C THR A 330 -10.56 -6.73 -8.13
N GLY A 331 -10.21 -5.59 -8.74
CA GLY A 331 -10.93 -5.01 -9.89
C GLY A 331 -11.97 -3.97 -9.49
N GLU A 332 -12.03 -3.60 -8.23
CA GLU A 332 -12.87 -2.51 -7.72
C GLU A 332 -12.38 -1.14 -8.21
N ALA A 333 -13.29 -0.17 -8.19
CA ALA A 333 -12.96 1.22 -8.41
C ALA A 333 -12.10 1.74 -7.26
N ALA A 334 -10.95 2.31 -7.56
CA ALA A 334 -10.01 2.84 -6.57
C ALA A 334 -9.62 4.29 -6.90
N PRO A 335 -9.36 5.12 -5.86
CA PRO A 335 -8.83 6.47 -6.05
C PRO A 335 -7.36 6.42 -6.54
N VAL A 336 -6.75 7.58 -6.68
CA VAL A 336 -5.33 7.66 -7.06
C VAL A 336 -4.44 6.89 -6.09
N VAL A 337 -4.59 7.13 -4.78
CA VAL A 337 -3.80 6.51 -3.72
C VAL A 337 -4.40 6.81 -2.34
N LYS A 338 -4.01 6.03 -1.33
CA LYS A 338 -4.46 6.13 0.06
C LYS A 338 -3.31 6.33 1.04
N GLY A 339 -3.65 6.85 2.22
CA GLY A 339 -2.77 6.97 3.38
C GLY A 339 -3.52 6.72 4.69
N PHE A 340 -2.79 6.35 5.73
CA PHE A 340 -3.37 5.93 7.01
C PHE A 340 -2.50 6.36 8.17
N LEU A 341 -3.12 6.76 9.28
CA LEU A 341 -2.40 6.98 10.54
C LEU A 341 -3.34 6.91 11.74
N ARG A 342 -3.01 6.10 12.73
CA ARG A 342 -3.51 6.20 14.10
C ARG A 342 -2.70 7.23 14.87
N VAL A 343 -3.33 8.25 15.43
CA VAL A 343 -2.64 9.41 16.01
C VAL A 343 -1.82 9.04 17.24
N SER A 344 -2.18 8.02 18.00
CA SER A 344 -1.30 7.51 19.06
C SER A 344 0.04 6.98 18.51
N MET A 345 0.12 6.60 17.25
CA MET A 345 1.32 6.14 16.55
C MET A 345 2.01 7.25 15.72
N ARG A 346 1.74 8.53 16.05
CA ARG A 346 2.25 9.69 15.30
C ARG A 346 3.75 9.92 15.41
N LYS A 347 4.41 9.36 16.43
CA LYS A 347 5.85 9.57 16.65
C LYS A 347 6.66 9.17 15.43
N THR A 348 7.45 10.10 14.92
CA THR A 348 8.44 9.85 13.86
C THR A 348 9.83 9.72 14.47
N ASN A 349 10.73 9.04 13.77
CA ASN A 349 12.15 8.95 14.11
C ASN A 349 12.97 9.73 13.09
N PRO A 350 13.21 11.07 13.32
CA PRO A 350 13.93 11.91 12.37
C PRO A 350 15.41 11.55 12.24
N ASP A 351 15.98 10.88 13.23
CA ASP A 351 17.39 10.46 13.22
C ASP A 351 17.61 9.15 12.44
N HIS A 352 16.52 8.45 12.08
CA HIS A 352 16.64 7.22 11.32
C HIS A 352 17.15 7.49 9.89
N PRO A 353 18.13 6.74 9.37
CA PRO A 353 18.75 7.01 8.06
C PRO A 353 17.79 6.97 6.86
N ARG A 354 16.63 6.34 7.03
CA ARG A 354 15.56 6.29 6.01
C ARG A 354 14.54 7.41 6.16
N HIS A 355 14.63 8.25 7.20
CA HIS A 355 13.69 9.36 7.37
C HIS A 355 13.91 10.42 6.29
N ARG A 356 12.83 10.88 5.70
CA ARG A 356 12.77 12.01 4.78
C ARG A 356 11.55 12.87 5.09
N ALA A 357 11.61 14.15 4.82
CA ALA A 357 10.46 15.05 5.00
C ALA A 357 9.23 14.60 4.18
N TRP A 358 9.48 13.98 3.04
CA TRP A 358 8.45 13.42 2.15
C TRP A 358 8.17 11.92 2.38
N LEU A 359 8.88 11.27 3.31
CA LEU A 359 8.66 9.88 3.75
C LEU A 359 9.05 9.78 5.23
N PRO A 360 8.20 10.21 6.16
CA PRO A 360 8.50 10.21 7.59
C PRO A 360 8.64 8.79 8.11
N HIS A 361 9.81 8.49 8.71
CA HIS A 361 10.06 7.17 9.27
C HIS A 361 9.40 7.02 10.63
N ARG A 362 8.73 5.88 10.85
CA ARG A 362 8.17 5.44 12.13
C ARG A 362 8.63 4.02 12.42
N ASP A 363 9.06 3.78 13.65
CA ASP A 363 9.48 2.44 14.08
C ASP A 363 8.30 1.58 14.53
N TYR A 364 7.20 2.21 14.96
CA TYR A 364 5.97 1.55 15.44
C TYR A 364 6.22 0.60 16.61
N LEU A 365 7.13 0.96 17.51
CA LEU A 365 7.43 0.19 18.72
C LEU A 365 6.42 0.48 19.82
N SER A 366 6.31 -0.42 20.79
CA SER A 366 5.46 -0.22 21.98
C SER A 366 5.80 1.05 22.76
N THR A 367 7.06 1.46 22.72
CA THR A 367 7.58 2.70 23.32
C THR A 367 7.27 3.97 22.50
N ASP A 368 6.72 3.83 21.31
CA ASP A 368 6.39 4.95 20.42
C ASP A 368 4.93 5.39 20.54
N ALA A 369 4.10 4.61 21.25
CA ALA A 369 2.72 4.99 21.51
C ALA A 369 2.64 6.24 22.40
N LEU A 370 1.96 7.26 21.89
CA LEU A 370 1.77 8.53 22.57
C LEU A 370 0.28 8.73 22.88
N PRO A 371 -0.07 9.23 24.07
CA PRO A 371 -1.48 9.44 24.42
C PRO A 371 -2.15 10.44 23.50
N VAL A 372 -3.44 10.26 23.30
CA VAL A 372 -4.34 11.22 22.65
C VAL A 372 -5.35 11.71 23.69
N ILE A 373 -5.33 13.01 23.96
CA ILE A 373 -6.18 13.65 24.96
C ILE A 373 -7.23 14.49 24.21
N PRO A 374 -8.51 14.27 24.46
CA PRO A 374 -9.57 15.04 23.82
C PRO A 374 -9.41 16.55 24.06
N GLY A 375 -9.54 17.32 22.98
CA GLY A 375 -9.38 18.77 22.99
C GLY A 375 -7.95 19.25 22.75
N GLU A 376 -6.95 18.39 22.89
CA GLU A 376 -5.58 18.73 22.48
C GLU A 376 -5.39 18.62 20.97
N VAL A 377 -4.57 19.51 20.42
CA VAL A 377 -4.25 19.53 18.97
C VAL A 377 -2.91 18.85 18.74
N TYR A 378 -2.89 17.92 17.82
CA TYR A 378 -1.69 17.16 17.44
C TYR A 378 -1.33 17.43 15.98
N GLY A 379 -0.09 17.89 15.74
CA GLY A 379 0.50 17.91 14.41
C GLY A 379 0.94 16.51 14.01
N VAL A 380 0.48 16.01 12.86
CA VAL A 380 0.77 14.68 12.38
C VAL A 380 1.10 14.68 10.89
N ASP A 381 2.01 13.78 10.49
CA ASP A 381 2.36 13.52 9.11
C ASP A 381 1.82 12.15 8.70
N VAL A 382 0.82 12.13 7.83
CA VAL A 382 0.26 10.89 7.29
C VAL A 382 1.06 10.49 6.05
N GLU A 383 1.69 9.31 6.09
CA GLU A 383 2.32 8.71 4.92
C GLU A 383 1.21 8.29 3.94
N VAL A 384 1.23 8.87 2.75
CA VAL A 384 0.43 8.41 1.61
C VAL A 384 1.32 7.54 0.74
N TRP A 385 0.79 6.42 0.26
CA TRP A 385 1.59 5.46 -0.47
C TRP A 385 2.11 6.03 -1.80
N PRO A 386 3.20 5.49 -2.35
CA PRO A 386 3.78 6.03 -3.58
C PRO A 386 2.81 5.94 -4.76
N THR A 387 2.88 6.89 -5.67
CA THR A 387 1.94 6.94 -6.79
C THR A 387 2.55 7.59 -8.04
N ASN A 388 1.83 7.46 -9.15
CA ASN A 388 1.97 8.27 -10.35
C ASN A 388 0.59 8.60 -10.90
N VAL A 389 0.36 9.87 -11.20
CA VAL A 389 -0.81 10.34 -11.96
C VAL A 389 -0.45 11.61 -12.71
N ILE A 390 -0.99 11.79 -13.91
CA ILE A 390 -0.81 13.00 -14.71
C ILE A 390 -2.16 13.68 -14.83
N LEU A 391 -2.27 14.85 -14.20
CA LEU A 391 -3.43 15.73 -14.34
C LEU A 391 -3.25 16.60 -15.58
N GLN A 392 -4.24 16.65 -16.42
CA GLN A 392 -4.29 17.54 -17.56
C GLN A 392 -4.74 18.93 -17.14
N LYS A 393 -4.63 19.88 -18.05
CA LYS A 393 -5.17 21.23 -17.83
C LYS A 393 -6.64 21.16 -17.48
N GLU A 394 -7.12 22.01 -16.54
CA GLU A 394 -8.49 22.09 -15.98
C GLU A 394 -8.88 20.90 -15.07
N GLU A 395 -8.08 19.86 -14.95
CA GLU A 395 -8.32 18.78 -13.98
C GLU A 395 -7.92 19.21 -12.57
N ARG A 396 -8.40 18.48 -11.56
CA ARG A 396 -8.21 18.84 -10.14
C ARG A 396 -7.72 17.64 -9.32
N LEU A 397 -6.98 17.94 -8.26
CA LEU A 397 -6.74 17.02 -7.15
C LEU A 397 -7.74 17.27 -6.03
N VAL A 398 -8.15 16.20 -5.37
CA VAL A 398 -8.92 16.26 -4.13
C VAL A 398 -8.18 15.46 -3.06
N LEU A 399 -7.96 16.09 -1.92
CA LEU A 399 -7.57 15.44 -0.68
C LEU A 399 -8.82 15.20 0.14
N GLU A 400 -9.13 13.94 0.44
CA GLU A 400 -10.22 13.55 1.32
C GLU A 400 -9.65 12.95 2.61
N VAL A 401 -10.17 13.36 3.77
CA VAL A 401 -9.77 12.89 5.09
C VAL A 401 -11.00 12.41 5.83
N GLY A 402 -10.96 11.20 6.35
CA GLY A 402 -12.03 10.58 7.13
C GLY A 402 -11.54 9.86 8.37
N SER A 403 -12.49 9.34 9.15
CA SER A 403 -12.26 8.57 10.38
C SER A 403 -12.45 7.06 10.24
N CYS A 404 -12.77 6.59 9.05
CA CYS A 404 -12.93 5.18 8.70
C CYS A 404 -12.58 4.98 7.23
N ASP A 405 -12.67 3.74 6.75
CA ASP A 405 -12.42 3.44 5.35
C ASP A 405 -13.27 4.31 4.43
N LEU A 406 -12.60 4.96 3.50
CA LEU A 406 -13.18 5.76 2.44
C LEU A 406 -13.40 4.88 1.20
N ASP A 407 -14.12 5.42 0.21
CA ASP A 407 -14.39 4.72 -1.05
C ASP A 407 -13.13 4.12 -1.69
N GLY A 408 -13.28 3.00 -2.36
CA GLY A 408 -12.19 2.28 -3.00
C GLY A 408 -11.32 1.45 -2.06
N SER A 409 -11.82 1.06 -0.89
CA SER A 409 -11.13 0.14 0.02
C SER A 409 -11.35 -1.33 -0.32
N GLY A 410 -12.33 -1.65 -1.16
CA GLY A 410 -12.59 -3.01 -1.62
C GLY A 410 -12.74 -3.99 -0.45
N LEU A 411 -11.99 -5.09 -0.51
CA LEU A 411 -11.97 -6.14 0.54
C LEU A 411 -11.07 -5.80 1.73
N PHE A 412 -10.22 -4.79 1.62
CA PHE A 412 -9.21 -4.46 2.63
C PHE A 412 -9.71 -3.32 3.51
N GLN A 413 -10.44 -3.66 4.56
CA GLN A 413 -11.07 -2.69 5.46
C GLN A 413 -10.50 -2.80 6.88
N HIS A 414 -10.66 -1.69 7.62
CA HIS A 414 -10.20 -1.49 8.98
C HIS A 414 -11.43 -1.30 9.87
N ASP A 415 -12.25 -2.34 9.98
CA ASP A 415 -13.54 -2.28 10.66
C ASP A 415 -13.61 -3.18 11.91
N ASP A 416 -12.45 -3.60 12.44
CA ASP A 416 -12.39 -4.43 13.63
C ASP A 416 -12.90 -3.67 14.87
N PRO A 417 -13.98 -4.14 15.54
CA PRO A 417 -14.61 -3.41 16.64
C PRO A 417 -13.76 -3.39 17.92
N VAL A 418 -12.75 -4.26 18.02
CA VAL A 418 -11.86 -4.34 19.20
C VAL A 418 -10.66 -3.40 19.04
N ASP A 419 -10.22 -3.13 17.82
CA ASP A 419 -9.07 -2.26 17.55
C ASP A 419 -9.45 -0.77 17.50
N ARG A 420 -10.74 -0.45 17.42
CA ARG A 420 -11.27 0.92 17.36
C ARG A 420 -11.60 1.53 18.71
#